data_55b1b752f94b30afdfc2b22b4fa5d18e
#
_entry.id   55b1b752f94b30afdfc2b22b4fa5d18e
#
_cell.length_a   1.000
_cell.length_b   1.000
_cell.length_c   1.000
_cell.angle_alpha   90.00
_cell.angle_beta   90.00
_cell.angle_gamma   90.00
#
_symmetry.space_group_name_H-M   'P 1'
#
loop_
_entity.id
_entity.type
_entity.pdbx_description
1 polymer ?
#
loop_
_entity_poly.entity_id
_entity_poly.type
_entity_poly.pdbx_seq_one_letter_code
_entity_poly.pdbx_strand_id
1 'polypeptide(L)'
;MSSQKYAKFSIFALAGVALAVGLWLGWKMSATPPSRPPEISGVLFPEPRPIAPFALIDQHSAPFTLDRLKGKWSFLFFGYTHCPDVCPTTLSLLNAAYKQLAQAPQDRDNVHVVFVTVDPERDTPRQLAQYVGYFNKDFIGLTSRDPAQILTLTRQLGILSMKVANPSGGGYLVDHSAVILLVDPGARVRAMFSPPYTAQAIAAGFRKIRQYYGTLQ
;
A
#
# COMPACT_ATOMS: atom_id res chain seq x y z
N MET A 1 -5.73 -24.40 -70.41
CA MET A 1 -5.96 -25.06 -69.08
C MET A 1 -5.17 -24.42 -67.89
N SER A 2 -4.42 -23.35 -68.08
CA SER A 2 -3.60 -22.76 -66.96
C SER A 2 -4.29 -21.62 -66.17
N SER A 3 -5.13 -20.81 -66.83
CA SER A 3 -5.76 -19.62 -66.22
C SER A 3 -6.69 -19.91 -65.01
N GLN A 4 -7.41 -21.00 -65.03
CA GLN A 4 -8.34 -21.38 -63.96
C GLN A 4 -7.65 -21.83 -62.67
N LYS A 5 -6.42 -22.35 -62.74
CA LYS A 5 -5.66 -22.76 -61.54
C LYS A 5 -5.13 -21.53 -60.76
N TYR A 6 -4.69 -20.49 -61.46
CA TYR A 6 -4.20 -19.27 -60.83
C TYR A 6 -5.33 -18.45 -60.17
N ALA A 7 -6.52 -18.43 -60.81
CA ALA A 7 -7.69 -17.76 -60.22
C ALA A 7 -8.13 -18.39 -58.87
N LYS A 8 -8.13 -19.73 -58.79
CA LYS A 8 -8.46 -20.45 -57.56
C LYS A 8 -7.41 -20.21 -56.46
N PHE A 9 -6.11 -20.20 -56.83
CA PHE A 9 -5.03 -19.96 -55.88
C PHE A 9 -5.09 -18.54 -55.27
N SER A 10 -5.40 -17.53 -56.08
CA SER A 10 -5.56 -16.14 -55.64
C SER A 10 -6.75 -15.96 -54.67
N ILE A 11 -7.86 -16.68 -54.90
CA ILE A 11 -9.05 -16.61 -54.04
C ILE A 11 -8.74 -17.20 -52.63
N PHE A 12 -8.03 -18.34 -52.58
CA PHE A 12 -7.65 -18.96 -51.30
C PHE A 12 -6.63 -18.12 -50.55
N ALA A 13 -5.69 -17.46 -51.23
CA ALA A 13 -4.72 -16.55 -50.61
C ALA A 13 -5.40 -15.32 -50.00
N LEU A 14 -6.37 -14.70 -50.71
CA LEU A 14 -7.15 -13.57 -50.23
C LEU A 14 -8.04 -13.96 -49.03
N ALA A 15 -8.67 -15.13 -49.07
CA ALA A 15 -9.46 -15.65 -47.95
C ALA A 15 -8.59 -15.90 -46.71
N GLY A 16 -7.38 -16.44 -46.86
CA GLY A 16 -6.43 -16.65 -45.78
C GLY A 16 -5.97 -15.36 -45.14
N VAL A 17 -5.67 -14.33 -45.94
CA VAL A 17 -5.30 -12.99 -45.41
C VAL A 17 -6.47 -12.33 -44.69
N ALA A 18 -7.68 -12.41 -45.23
CA ALA A 18 -8.89 -11.87 -44.60
C ALA A 18 -9.16 -12.54 -43.21
N LEU A 19 -8.97 -13.87 -43.14
CA LEU A 19 -9.13 -14.64 -41.91
C LEU A 19 -8.06 -14.25 -40.87
N ALA A 20 -6.81 -14.12 -41.28
CA ALA A 20 -5.70 -13.70 -40.40
C ALA A 20 -5.90 -12.29 -39.87
N VAL A 21 -6.33 -11.36 -40.72
CA VAL A 21 -6.66 -9.97 -40.32
C VAL A 21 -7.88 -9.95 -39.38
N GLY A 22 -8.92 -10.74 -39.66
CA GLY A 22 -10.08 -10.86 -38.81
C GLY A 22 -9.75 -11.43 -37.43
N LEU A 23 -8.91 -12.47 -37.36
CA LEU A 23 -8.44 -13.03 -36.11
C LEU A 23 -7.55 -12.04 -35.35
N TRP A 24 -6.67 -11.31 -36.00
CA TRP A 24 -5.82 -10.29 -35.38
C TRP A 24 -6.63 -9.11 -34.87
N LEU A 25 -7.61 -8.62 -35.62
CA LEU A 25 -8.55 -7.58 -35.19
C LEU A 25 -9.43 -8.07 -34.03
N GLY A 26 -9.94 -9.29 -34.12
CA GLY A 26 -10.73 -9.92 -33.07
C GLY A 26 -9.92 -10.04 -31.77
N TRP A 27 -8.63 -10.43 -31.86
CA TRP A 27 -7.73 -10.49 -30.69
C TRP A 27 -7.46 -9.11 -30.13
N LYS A 28 -7.22 -8.08 -30.93
CA LYS A 28 -7.08 -6.68 -30.48
C LYS A 28 -8.37 -6.12 -29.87
N MET A 29 -9.55 -6.48 -30.39
CA MET A 29 -10.84 -6.04 -29.85
C MET A 29 -11.26 -6.83 -28.60
N SER A 30 -10.70 -8.02 -28.39
CA SER A 30 -10.86 -8.81 -27.15
C SER A 30 -9.93 -8.35 -26.02
N ALA A 31 -9.13 -7.29 -26.22
CA ALA A 31 -8.43 -6.63 -25.13
C ALA A 31 -9.47 -6.18 -24.11
N THR A 32 -9.49 -6.87 -22.97
CA THR A 32 -10.40 -6.60 -21.86
C THR A 32 -10.33 -5.10 -21.54
N PRO A 33 -11.45 -4.38 -21.53
CA PRO A 33 -11.42 -2.97 -21.16
C PRO A 33 -10.76 -2.85 -19.78
N PRO A 34 -9.98 -1.80 -19.51
CA PRO A 34 -9.31 -1.64 -18.23
C PRO A 34 -10.35 -1.80 -17.13
N SER A 35 -10.12 -2.76 -16.25
CA SER A 35 -11.05 -3.05 -15.15
C SER A 35 -11.28 -1.77 -14.37
N ARG A 36 -12.56 -1.46 -14.06
CA ARG A 36 -12.91 -0.28 -13.28
C ARG A 36 -12.12 -0.31 -11.96
N PRO A 37 -11.51 0.80 -11.52
CA PRO A 37 -10.81 0.85 -10.24
C PRO A 37 -11.71 0.33 -9.11
N PRO A 38 -11.20 -0.50 -8.20
CA PRO A 38 -12.00 -1.06 -7.12
C PRO A 38 -12.45 0.02 -6.13
N GLU A 39 -13.70 -0.08 -5.68
CA GLU A 39 -14.19 0.73 -4.57
C GLU A 39 -13.62 0.21 -3.25
N ILE A 40 -13.04 1.12 -2.46
CA ILE A 40 -12.45 0.86 -1.14
C ILE A 40 -12.93 1.89 -0.12
N SER A 41 -12.75 1.61 1.17
CA SER A 41 -12.97 2.61 2.24
C SER A 41 -11.81 3.60 2.28
N GLY A 42 -11.79 4.58 1.38
CA GLY A 42 -10.72 5.55 1.23
C GLY A 42 -10.51 5.98 -0.21
N VAL A 43 -9.27 6.33 -0.53
CA VAL A 43 -8.87 6.83 -1.86
C VAL A 43 -7.89 5.84 -2.49
N LEU A 44 -8.21 5.36 -3.69
CA LEU A 44 -7.27 4.67 -4.56
C LEU A 44 -6.64 5.71 -5.48
N PHE A 45 -5.32 5.77 -5.52
CA PHE A 45 -4.60 6.66 -6.43
C PHE A 45 -4.49 5.99 -7.81
N PRO A 46 -5.06 6.59 -8.87
CA PRO A 46 -4.98 6.05 -10.23
C PRO A 46 -3.53 5.84 -10.66
N GLU A 47 -2.68 6.83 -10.35
CA GLU A 47 -1.23 6.72 -10.50
C GLU A 47 -0.55 6.60 -9.14
N PRO A 48 0.43 5.69 -9.01
CA PRO A 48 1.13 5.50 -7.76
C PRO A 48 1.99 6.72 -7.44
N ARG A 49 1.93 7.20 -6.21
CA ARG A 49 2.71 8.33 -5.74
C ARG A 49 4.08 7.83 -5.26
N PRO A 50 5.18 8.29 -5.84
CA PRO A 50 6.51 7.93 -5.39
C PRO A 50 6.77 8.44 -3.97
N ILE A 51 7.52 7.66 -3.20
CA ILE A 51 8.06 8.09 -1.91
C ILE A 51 9.52 8.48 -2.14
N ALA A 52 9.90 9.70 -1.76
CA ALA A 52 11.30 10.11 -1.82
C ALA A 52 12.14 9.33 -0.80
N PRO A 53 13.44 9.14 -1.05
CA PRO A 53 14.34 8.47 -0.12
C PRO A 53 14.27 9.08 1.28
N PHE A 54 14.24 8.22 2.30
CA PHE A 54 14.28 8.59 3.71
C PHE A 54 15.22 7.64 4.47
N ALA A 55 15.67 8.08 5.64
CA ALA A 55 16.51 7.29 6.54
C ALA A 55 15.97 7.38 7.97
N LEU A 56 15.34 6.30 8.42
CA LEU A 56 14.83 6.13 9.78
C LEU A 56 15.54 4.97 10.46
N ILE A 57 15.18 4.68 11.70
CA ILE A 57 15.61 3.49 12.43
C ILE A 57 14.38 2.72 12.91
N ASP A 58 14.49 1.40 12.90
CA ASP A 58 13.44 0.54 13.43
C ASP A 58 13.52 0.37 14.97
N GLN A 59 12.58 -0.36 15.54
CA GLN A 59 12.51 -0.66 16.97
C GLN A 59 13.73 -1.45 17.50
N HIS A 60 14.57 -1.98 16.64
CA HIS A 60 15.83 -2.66 16.98
C HIS A 60 17.05 -1.77 16.75
N SER A 61 16.84 -0.46 16.48
CA SER A 61 17.88 0.52 16.13
C SER A 61 18.60 0.22 14.80
N ALA A 62 18.07 -0.68 13.97
CA ALA A 62 18.63 -0.96 12.67
C ALA A 62 18.15 0.10 11.63
N PRO A 63 18.98 0.44 10.63
CA PRO A 63 18.59 1.37 9.57
C PRO A 63 17.37 0.87 8.80
N PHE A 64 16.40 1.77 8.59
CA PHE A 64 15.22 1.52 7.78
C PHE A 64 15.10 2.61 6.71
N THR A 65 15.30 2.22 5.47
CA THR A 65 15.24 3.11 4.30
C THR A 65 14.10 2.69 3.37
N LEU A 66 13.88 3.47 2.32
CA LEU A 66 12.88 3.17 1.29
C LEU A 66 13.04 1.76 0.71
N ASP A 67 14.29 1.25 0.61
CA ASP A 67 14.56 -0.07 0.05
C ASP A 67 13.95 -1.21 0.90
N ARG A 68 13.75 -1.00 2.19
CA ARG A 68 13.10 -1.97 3.08
C ARG A 68 11.59 -2.14 2.80
N LEU A 69 10.98 -1.21 2.07
CA LEU A 69 9.60 -1.31 1.60
C LEU A 69 9.48 -2.05 0.26
N LYS A 70 10.57 -2.16 -0.51
CA LYS A 70 10.54 -2.82 -1.83
C LYS A 70 10.29 -4.32 -1.72
N GLY A 71 9.60 -4.87 -2.72
CA GLY A 71 9.27 -6.29 -2.81
C GLY A 71 8.09 -6.72 -1.95
N LYS A 72 7.52 -5.83 -1.14
CA LYS A 72 6.40 -6.14 -0.24
C LYS A 72 5.34 -5.06 -0.25
N TRP A 73 4.10 -5.44 -0.04
CA TRP A 73 3.04 -4.51 0.28
C TRP A 73 3.17 -4.05 1.73
N SER A 74 3.00 -2.76 1.99
CA SER A 74 3.16 -2.23 3.34
C SER A 74 1.99 -1.33 3.72
N PHE A 75 1.35 -1.60 4.85
CA PHE A 75 0.44 -0.67 5.51
C PHE A 75 1.27 0.25 6.40
N LEU A 76 1.32 1.54 6.04
CA LEU A 76 1.98 2.56 6.84
C LEU A 76 0.92 3.31 7.66
N PHE A 77 1.10 3.32 8.97
CA PHE A 77 0.27 4.08 9.89
C PHE A 77 1.15 5.02 10.73
N PHE A 78 0.75 6.29 10.79
CA PHE A 78 1.47 7.32 11.53
C PHE A 78 0.77 7.58 12.85
N GLY A 79 1.52 7.60 13.94
CA GLY A 79 0.98 7.76 15.28
C GLY A 79 2.08 7.96 16.33
N TYR A 80 1.76 7.81 17.61
CA TYR A 80 2.73 7.89 18.70
C TYR A 80 2.32 6.99 19.86
N THR A 81 3.29 6.55 20.67
CA THR A 81 3.03 5.53 21.71
C THR A 81 2.17 6.03 22.87
N HIS A 82 2.13 7.34 23.09
CA HIS A 82 1.34 7.99 24.13
C HIS A 82 -0.06 8.43 23.68
N CYS A 83 -0.50 8.01 22.51
CA CYS A 83 -1.86 8.27 22.02
C CYS A 83 -2.88 7.46 22.82
N PRO A 84 -3.89 8.13 23.44
CA PRO A 84 -4.78 7.43 24.36
C PRO A 84 -5.84 6.56 23.70
N ASP A 85 -6.15 6.76 22.40
CA ASP A 85 -7.33 6.14 21.78
C ASP A 85 -7.07 5.68 20.33
N VAL A 86 -6.92 6.60 19.38
CA VAL A 86 -6.96 6.29 17.93
C VAL A 86 -5.83 5.36 17.50
N CYS A 87 -4.62 5.50 18.05
CA CYS A 87 -3.48 4.67 17.66
C CYS A 87 -3.62 3.21 18.11
N PRO A 88 -3.93 2.89 19.38
CA PRO A 88 -4.11 1.50 19.79
C PRO A 88 -5.31 0.85 19.09
N THR A 89 -6.41 1.58 18.87
CA THR A 89 -7.57 1.11 18.12
C THR A 89 -7.19 0.74 16.69
N THR A 90 -6.47 1.63 15.98
CA THR A 90 -6.04 1.38 14.59
C THR A 90 -5.06 0.22 14.47
N LEU A 91 -4.08 0.11 15.39
CA LEU A 91 -3.15 -1.02 15.38
C LEU A 91 -3.85 -2.36 15.68
N SER A 92 -4.86 -2.37 16.54
CA SER A 92 -5.70 -3.55 16.77
C SER A 92 -6.47 -3.96 15.52
N LEU A 93 -7.05 -3.01 14.78
CA LEU A 93 -7.74 -3.26 13.52
C LEU A 93 -6.77 -3.72 12.43
N LEU A 94 -5.58 -3.12 12.34
CA LEU A 94 -4.52 -3.57 11.42
C LEU A 94 -4.05 -4.98 11.74
N ASN A 95 -3.92 -5.34 13.02
CA ASN A 95 -3.57 -6.71 13.41
C ASN A 95 -4.67 -7.72 13.03
N ALA A 96 -5.94 -7.36 13.22
CA ALA A 96 -7.05 -8.20 12.79
C ALA A 96 -7.10 -8.36 11.26
N ALA A 97 -6.85 -7.29 10.49
CA ALA A 97 -6.72 -7.34 9.04
C ALA A 97 -5.52 -8.18 8.60
N TYR A 98 -4.36 -7.97 9.21
CA TYR A 98 -3.13 -8.75 8.95
C TYR A 98 -3.34 -10.25 9.16
N LYS A 99 -3.99 -10.64 10.26
CA LYS A 99 -4.34 -12.05 10.53
C LYS A 99 -5.27 -12.64 9.48
N GLN A 100 -6.24 -11.87 8.95
CA GLN A 100 -7.11 -12.32 7.86
C GLN A 100 -6.34 -12.49 6.54
N LEU A 101 -5.37 -11.63 6.26
CA LEU A 101 -4.50 -11.73 5.09
C LEU A 101 -3.53 -12.91 5.24
N ALA A 102 -2.95 -13.12 6.40
CA ALA A 102 -2.01 -14.21 6.68
C ALA A 102 -2.62 -15.62 6.54
N GLN A 103 -3.96 -15.76 6.49
CA GLN A 103 -4.62 -17.03 6.19
C GLN A 103 -4.40 -17.49 4.74
N ALA A 104 -4.11 -16.57 3.81
CA ALA A 104 -3.81 -16.90 2.43
C ALA A 104 -2.28 -16.93 2.24
N PRO A 105 -1.68 -18.08 1.84
CA PRO A 105 -0.22 -18.22 1.72
C PRO A 105 0.43 -17.12 0.88
N GLN A 106 -0.24 -16.70 -0.21
CA GLN A 106 0.23 -15.65 -1.10
C GLN A 106 0.25 -14.25 -0.46
N ASP A 107 -0.43 -14.04 0.67
CA ASP A 107 -0.51 -12.75 1.35
C ASP A 107 0.42 -12.67 2.57
N ARG A 108 0.67 -13.83 3.23
CA ARG A 108 1.41 -13.91 4.49
C ARG A 108 2.79 -13.26 4.43
N ASP A 109 3.59 -13.67 3.45
CA ASP A 109 5.00 -13.31 3.38
C ASP A 109 5.24 -11.99 2.62
N ASN A 110 4.17 -11.41 2.07
CA ASN A 110 4.23 -10.26 1.19
C ASN A 110 3.61 -8.98 1.77
N VAL A 111 3.21 -8.99 3.04
CA VAL A 111 2.58 -7.84 3.70
C VAL A 111 3.36 -7.43 4.95
N HIS A 112 3.68 -6.15 5.06
CA HIS A 112 4.21 -5.51 6.27
C HIS A 112 3.16 -4.57 6.88
N VAL A 113 3.20 -4.43 8.21
CA VAL A 113 2.56 -3.33 8.93
C VAL A 113 3.67 -2.50 9.57
N VAL A 114 3.74 -1.24 9.20
CA VAL A 114 4.77 -0.30 9.61
C VAL A 114 4.13 0.87 10.36
N PHE A 115 4.44 0.99 11.63
CA PHE A 115 4.07 2.12 12.47
C PHE A 115 5.20 3.15 12.46
N VAL A 116 4.92 4.37 12.03
CA VAL A 116 5.90 5.45 12.00
C VAL A 116 5.54 6.47 13.08
N THR A 117 6.44 6.70 14.03
CA THR A 117 6.15 7.70 15.06
C THR A 117 6.11 9.11 14.48
N VAL A 118 5.18 9.93 14.98
CA VAL A 118 5.14 11.39 14.77
C VAL A 118 5.69 12.15 15.98
N ASP A 119 6.20 11.42 16.99
CA ASP A 119 6.75 11.98 18.23
C ASP A 119 8.08 11.31 18.60
N PRO A 120 9.11 11.46 17.77
CA PRO A 120 10.40 10.79 17.98
C PRO A 120 11.13 11.24 19.25
N GLU A 121 10.72 12.34 19.85
CA GLU A 121 11.31 12.81 21.13
C GLU A 121 10.94 11.88 22.29
N ARG A 122 9.70 11.34 22.32
CA ARG A 122 9.24 10.40 23.36
C ARG A 122 9.35 8.94 22.91
N ASP A 123 9.19 8.67 21.63
CA ASP A 123 9.11 7.31 21.09
C ASP A 123 10.49 6.77 20.72
N THR A 124 11.20 6.28 21.71
CA THR A 124 12.49 5.60 21.52
C THR A 124 12.32 4.24 20.85
N PRO A 125 13.36 3.65 20.22
CA PRO A 125 13.30 2.29 19.69
C PRO A 125 12.78 1.27 20.70
N ARG A 126 13.21 1.34 21.95
CA ARG A 126 12.76 0.45 23.03
C ARG A 126 11.25 0.57 23.30
N GLN A 127 10.73 1.80 23.36
CA GLN A 127 9.29 2.02 23.55
C GLN A 127 8.49 1.51 22.38
N LEU A 128 8.97 1.75 21.14
CA LEU A 128 8.33 1.21 19.93
C LEU A 128 8.35 -0.31 19.91
N ALA A 129 9.44 -0.97 20.29
CA ALA A 129 9.50 -2.42 20.37
C ALA A 129 8.42 -3.02 21.29
N GLN A 130 8.23 -2.40 22.46
CA GLN A 130 7.18 -2.81 23.40
C GLN A 130 5.79 -2.52 22.83
N TYR A 131 5.58 -1.33 22.27
CA TYR A 131 4.29 -0.86 21.80
C TYR A 131 3.79 -1.65 20.59
N VAL A 132 4.56 -1.72 19.50
CA VAL A 132 4.13 -2.45 18.31
C VAL A 132 4.08 -3.96 18.56
N GLY A 133 5.02 -4.49 19.38
CA GLY A 133 5.07 -5.90 19.76
C GLY A 133 3.88 -6.36 20.59
N TYR A 134 3.24 -5.47 21.35
CA TYR A 134 1.99 -5.74 22.06
C TYR A 134 0.86 -6.14 21.11
N PHE A 135 0.77 -5.48 19.93
CA PHE A 135 -0.25 -5.79 18.92
C PHE A 135 0.14 -7.00 18.07
N ASN A 136 1.38 -6.99 17.56
CA ASN A 136 1.92 -8.11 16.78
C ASN A 136 3.45 -8.03 16.73
N LYS A 137 4.13 -9.15 17.00
CA LYS A 137 5.59 -9.27 16.95
C LYS A 137 6.19 -8.98 15.57
N ASP A 138 5.40 -9.16 14.50
CA ASP A 138 5.82 -8.96 13.12
C ASP A 138 5.65 -7.49 12.67
N PHE A 139 5.08 -6.63 13.51
CA PHE A 139 4.93 -5.22 13.21
C PHE A 139 6.26 -4.48 13.35
N ILE A 140 6.46 -3.51 12.49
CA ILE A 140 7.67 -2.70 12.46
C ILE A 140 7.34 -1.32 13.01
N GLY A 141 8.07 -0.87 14.02
CA GLY A 141 7.98 0.49 14.58
C GLY A 141 9.17 1.32 14.12
N LEU A 142 8.92 2.50 13.54
CA LEU A 142 9.96 3.38 13.03
C LEU A 142 10.02 4.69 13.82
N THR A 143 11.24 5.13 14.10
CA THR A 143 11.56 6.44 14.70
C THR A 143 12.79 7.05 14.04
N SER A 144 13.20 8.21 14.50
CA SER A 144 14.44 8.86 14.07
C SER A 144 15.15 9.52 15.24
N ARG A 145 16.47 9.58 15.18
CA ARG A 145 17.28 10.40 16.07
C ARG A 145 17.20 11.89 15.71
N ASP A 146 16.85 12.18 14.47
CA ASP A 146 16.63 13.53 13.96
C ASP A 146 15.13 13.71 13.64
N PRO A 147 14.39 14.51 14.47
CA PRO A 147 12.97 14.76 14.24
C PRO A 147 12.64 15.35 12.88
N ALA A 148 13.58 16.05 12.23
CA ALA A 148 13.38 16.63 10.91
C ALA A 148 13.15 15.55 9.83
N GLN A 149 13.70 14.35 10.00
CA GLN A 149 13.47 13.22 9.09
C GLN A 149 12.00 12.77 9.12
N ILE A 150 11.41 12.69 10.31
CA ILE A 150 9.97 12.35 10.45
C ILE A 150 9.12 13.45 9.82
N LEU A 151 9.43 14.71 10.08
CA LEU A 151 8.68 15.85 9.50
C LEU A 151 8.77 15.87 7.97
N THR A 152 9.94 15.54 7.42
CA THR A 152 10.13 15.46 5.96
C THR A 152 9.28 14.32 5.37
N LEU A 153 9.29 13.14 6.01
CA LEU A 153 8.50 12.00 5.55
C LEU A 153 6.99 12.26 5.66
N THR A 154 6.51 12.82 6.77
CA THR A 154 5.09 13.13 6.95
C THR A 154 4.60 14.16 5.94
N ARG A 155 5.38 15.23 5.69
CA ARG A 155 5.04 16.25 4.69
C ARG A 155 4.91 15.69 3.28
N GLN A 156 5.87 14.89 2.82
CA GLN A 156 5.81 14.31 1.48
C GLN A 156 4.63 13.34 1.30
N LEU A 157 4.18 12.69 2.37
CA LEU A 157 3.06 11.75 2.35
C LEU A 157 1.71 12.41 2.66
N GLY A 158 1.69 13.72 2.94
CA GLY A 158 0.48 14.46 3.26
C GLY A 158 -0.09 14.11 4.65
N ILE A 159 0.73 13.64 5.57
CA ILE A 159 0.36 13.35 6.94
C ILE A 159 0.52 14.62 7.77
N LEU A 160 -0.57 15.07 8.34
CA LEU A 160 -0.56 16.20 9.29
C LEU A 160 -0.25 15.69 10.69
N SER A 161 0.59 16.42 11.41
CA SER A 161 0.85 16.17 12.84
C SER A 161 1.18 17.49 13.52
N MET A 162 0.60 17.70 14.70
CA MET A 162 0.81 18.93 15.50
C MET A 162 0.74 18.62 16.98
N LYS A 163 1.71 19.12 17.76
CA LYS A 163 1.67 19.07 19.22
C LYS A 163 0.60 20.03 19.74
N VAL A 164 -0.27 19.53 20.62
CA VAL A 164 -1.32 20.29 21.28
C VAL A 164 -1.22 20.12 22.78
N ALA A 165 -1.62 21.13 23.56
CA ALA A 165 -1.64 21.02 25.01
C ALA A 165 -2.57 19.87 25.43
N ASN A 166 -2.13 19.08 26.44
CA ASN A 166 -2.99 18.04 26.98
C ASN A 166 -4.05 18.69 27.91
N PRO A 167 -5.37 18.59 27.59
CA PRO A 167 -6.42 19.20 28.40
C PRO A 167 -6.48 18.65 29.84
N SER A 168 -6.01 17.41 30.03
CA SER A 168 -5.95 16.76 31.36
C SER A 168 -4.68 17.10 32.14
N GLY A 169 -3.80 17.98 31.62
CA GLY A 169 -2.50 18.30 32.21
C GLY A 169 -1.43 17.24 31.89
N GLY A 170 -0.17 17.53 32.32
CA GLY A 170 0.90 16.53 32.22
C GLY A 170 1.54 16.39 30.85
N GLY A 171 1.77 17.47 30.11
CA GLY A 171 2.52 17.46 28.85
C GLY A 171 1.69 17.80 27.62
N TYR A 172 1.92 17.11 26.52
CA TYR A 172 1.24 17.37 25.23
C TYR A 172 0.70 16.09 24.61
N LEU A 173 -0.32 16.25 23.78
CA LEU A 173 -0.80 15.27 22.82
C LEU A 173 -0.29 15.63 21.42
N VAL A 174 -0.39 14.71 20.49
CA VAL A 174 -0.09 14.99 19.07
C VAL A 174 -1.34 14.68 18.24
N ASP A 175 -1.96 15.73 17.74
CA ASP A 175 -3.00 15.57 16.72
C ASP A 175 -2.35 15.12 15.41
N HIS A 176 -2.87 14.07 14.83
CA HIS A 176 -2.32 13.53 13.58
C HIS A 176 -3.39 12.91 12.69
N SER A 177 -3.08 12.81 11.40
CA SER A 177 -3.96 12.13 10.44
C SER A 177 -4.07 10.64 10.77
N ALA A 178 -5.29 10.17 11.04
CA ALA A 178 -5.57 8.77 11.36
C ALA A 178 -5.81 7.92 10.09
N VAL A 179 -5.01 8.14 9.06
CA VAL A 179 -5.10 7.41 7.79
C VAL A 179 -4.07 6.29 7.73
N ILE A 180 -4.41 5.23 7.00
CA ILE A 180 -3.49 4.12 6.70
C ILE A 180 -3.13 4.20 5.23
N LEU A 181 -1.85 4.37 4.92
CA LEU A 181 -1.34 4.35 3.56
C LEU A 181 -1.01 2.91 3.15
N LEU A 182 -1.40 2.52 1.94
CA LEU A 182 -0.97 1.27 1.33
C LEU A 182 0.13 1.56 0.31
N VAL A 183 1.29 0.98 0.55
CA VAL A 183 2.49 1.09 -0.30
C VAL A 183 2.66 -0.21 -1.08
N ASP A 184 2.92 -0.10 -2.38
CA ASP A 184 3.12 -1.24 -3.27
C ASP A 184 4.57 -1.79 -3.21
N PRO A 185 4.84 -2.97 -3.80
CA PRO A 185 6.20 -3.53 -3.87
C PRO A 185 7.24 -2.68 -4.60
N GLY A 186 6.81 -1.67 -5.37
CA GLY A 186 7.67 -0.64 -5.95
C GLY A 186 7.98 0.51 -5.00
N ALA A 187 7.59 0.42 -3.71
CA ALA A 187 7.71 1.47 -2.70
C ALA A 187 7.00 2.77 -3.10
N ARG A 188 5.78 2.66 -3.63
CA ARG A 188 4.94 3.79 -4.04
C ARG A 188 3.58 3.72 -3.34
N VAL A 189 3.04 4.84 -2.93
CA VAL A 189 1.71 4.89 -2.31
C VAL A 189 0.64 4.64 -3.37
N ARG A 190 -0.18 3.59 -3.15
CA ARG A 190 -1.28 3.18 -4.03
C ARG A 190 -2.64 3.59 -3.53
N ALA A 191 -2.83 3.58 -2.22
CA ALA A 191 -4.12 3.88 -1.62
C ALA A 191 -3.96 4.50 -0.23
N MET A 192 -5.03 5.12 0.21
CA MET A 192 -5.18 5.65 1.55
C MET A 192 -6.54 5.18 2.09
N PHE A 193 -6.53 4.44 3.19
CA PHE A 193 -7.75 4.11 3.94
C PHE A 193 -8.02 5.22 4.95
N SER A 194 -9.27 5.69 5.00
CA SER A 194 -9.71 6.76 5.90
C SER A 194 -10.75 6.23 6.89
N PRO A 195 -10.77 6.73 8.14
CA PRO A 195 -11.82 6.41 9.09
C PRO A 195 -13.21 6.86 8.58
N PRO A 196 -14.31 6.15 8.97
CA PRO A 196 -14.31 4.92 9.74
C PRO A 196 -13.95 3.70 8.88
N TYR A 197 -13.05 2.85 9.37
CA TYR A 197 -12.68 1.61 8.69
C TYR A 197 -12.76 0.42 9.66
N THR A 198 -12.94 -0.78 9.10
CA THR A 198 -12.93 -2.04 9.83
C THR A 198 -11.78 -2.93 9.34
N ALA A 199 -11.40 -3.92 10.13
CA ALA A 199 -10.40 -4.91 9.71
C ALA A 199 -10.80 -5.62 8.41
N GLN A 200 -12.09 -5.94 8.27
CA GLN A 200 -12.64 -6.56 7.06
C GLN A 200 -12.52 -5.65 5.84
N ALA A 201 -12.86 -4.35 6.01
CA ALA A 201 -12.77 -3.38 4.91
C ALA A 201 -11.33 -3.17 4.45
N ILE A 202 -10.37 -3.10 5.39
CA ILE A 202 -8.93 -3.00 5.10
C ILE A 202 -8.45 -4.25 4.32
N ALA A 203 -8.75 -5.45 4.82
CA ALA A 203 -8.31 -6.69 4.19
C ALA A 203 -8.98 -6.91 2.82
N ALA A 204 -10.28 -6.62 2.69
CA ALA A 204 -10.99 -6.71 1.41
C ALA A 204 -10.49 -5.67 0.40
N GLY A 205 -10.28 -4.43 0.84
CA GLY A 205 -9.71 -3.36 0.02
C GLY A 205 -8.32 -3.72 -0.50
N PHE A 206 -7.45 -4.23 0.36
CA PHE A 206 -6.13 -4.72 -0.04
C PHE A 206 -6.21 -5.79 -1.14
N ARG A 207 -7.05 -6.82 -0.96
CA ARG A 207 -7.19 -7.90 -1.96
C ARG A 207 -7.66 -7.37 -3.30
N LYS A 208 -8.66 -6.47 -3.30
CA LYS A 208 -9.18 -5.81 -4.51
C LYS A 208 -8.09 -5.01 -5.22
N ILE A 209 -7.31 -4.22 -4.47
CA ILE A 209 -6.21 -3.40 -5.00
C ILE A 209 -5.14 -4.30 -5.61
N ARG A 210 -4.71 -5.34 -4.89
CA ARG A 210 -3.69 -6.27 -5.36
C ARG A 210 -4.13 -7.00 -6.63
N GLN A 211 -5.37 -7.47 -6.69
CA GLN A 211 -5.93 -8.11 -7.87
C GLN A 211 -5.96 -7.15 -9.06
N TYR A 212 -6.43 -5.94 -8.85
CA TYR A 212 -6.51 -4.90 -9.89
C TYR A 212 -5.14 -4.60 -10.51
N TYR A 213 -4.12 -4.40 -9.68
CA TYR A 213 -2.77 -4.11 -10.19
C TYR A 213 -2.03 -5.34 -10.68
N GLY A 214 -2.36 -6.53 -10.21
CA GLY A 214 -1.82 -7.80 -10.74
C GLY A 214 -2.34 -8.14 -12.14
N THR A 215 -3.50 -7.62 -12.54
CA THR A 215 -4.05 -7.78 -13.89
C THR A 215 -3.53 -6.74 -14.89
N LEU A 216 -2.83 -5.70 -14.42
CA LEU A 216 -2.28 -4.63 -15.27
C LEU A 216 -0.79 -4.84 -15.62
N GLN A 217 -0.15 -5.87 -15.06
CA GLN A 217 1.23 -6.30 -15.37
C GLN A 217 1.21 -7.45 -16.36
#